data_03ea6b721887fe962b2bb8e204445b28
#
_entry.id   03ea6b721887fe962b2bb8e204445b28
#
_cell.length_a   1.000
_cell.length_b   1.000
_cell.length_c   1.000
_cell.angle_alpha   90.00
_cell.angle_beta   90.00
_cell.angle_gamma   90.00
#
_symmetry.space_group_name_H-M   'P 1'
#
loop_
_entity.id
_entity.type
_entity.pdbx_description
1 polymer ?
#
loop_
_entity_poly.entity_id
_entity_poly.type
_entity_poly.pdbx_seq_one_letter_code
_entity_poly.pdbx_strand_id
1 'polypeptide(L)'
;MNEFYREFDEERLERPEPPRHGEHRGAFQIDRDRIIHTSSFRRLQNKTQVFFSGEYDFYRTRLTHSIEVAQIGRSLCDRLNRTSPLLRPDYRIDPDLVEAVCLSHDIGHPPFGHTGERTLHRLMQSYGGFEGNAQTLRILATILFGPDRGMNPTRALMDGVLKYKTLFGEVPEQRNHFLYADQAPLLGFVTAGRGFPPSLGPGKPRNGFRSIECLIMDWADDTAYSLNDIADGIQAGFIQVDKIERWAGTKTLTDTQSARLRELIEAIRRGRVESTMGKKIGRFIGAAELIETSGPDAFLSDLTARHRHRLALDPEVEEECALYKQIALDLVFRSQQLQQLDRKSDYILSRLFGVFAELYIVADKPGRGHYRLLSDEEEALVFSQPDESARARVICDVLAKMTDGIASRTYRRLFDADFGSIVDLV
;
A
#
# COMPACT_ATOMS: atom_id res chain seq x y z
N MET A 1 -3.23 31.23 7.33
CA MET A 1 -3.98 30.03 6.86
C MET A 1 -3.18 29.46 5.69
N ASN A 2 -3.10 28.16 5.52
CA ASN A 2 -2.37 27.57 4.38
C ASN A 2 -3.28 27.57 3.14
N GLU A 3 -3.00 28.46 2.16
CA GLU A 3 -3.81 28.65 0.95
C GLU A 3 -3.66 27.50 -0.07
N PHE A 4 -2.77 26.53 0.16
CA PHE A 4 -2.60 25.34 -0.68
C PHE A 4 -3.82 24.42 -0.58
N TYR A 5 -4.46 24.38 0.59
CA TYR A 5 -5.66 23.59 0.86
C TYR A 5 -6.87 24.49 1.04
N ARG A 6 -8.03 23.98 0.66
CA ARG A 6 -9.34 24.64 0.75
C ARG A 6 -10.29 23.82 1.58
N GLU A 7 -11.46 24.32 1.91
CA GLU A 7 -12.55 23.56 2.54
C GLU A 7 -12.85 22.28 1.76
N PHE A 8 -12.77 22.30 0.43
CA PHE A 8 -12.88 21.16 -0.46
C PHE A 8 -11.98 20.00 -0.05
N ASP A 9 -10.75 20.26 0.34
CA ASP A 9 -9.76 19.24 0.70
C ASP A 9 -10.05 18.62 2.07
N GLU A 10 -10.64 19.40 2.99
CA GLU A 10 -10.98 18.97 4.34
C GLU A 10 -12.37 18.34 4.46
N GLU A 11 -13.20 18.43 3.40
CA GLU A 11 -14.51 17.77 3.38
C GLU A 11 -14.42 16.27 3.65
N ARG A 12 -15.48 15.75 4.30
CA ARG A 12 -15.63 14.34 4.66
C ARG A 12 -16.94 13.80 4.08
N LEU A 13 -17.02 12.48 3.87
CA LEU A 13 -18.24 11.83 3.37
C LEU A 13 -19.45 12.06 4.27
N GLU A 14 -19.22 11.94 5.57
CA GLU A 14 -20.23 12.21 6.59
C GLU A 14 -19.90 13.52 7.29
N ARG A 15 -20.94 14.25 7.66
CA ARG A 15 -20.77 15.48 8.44
C ARG A 15 -20.01 15.16 9.73
N PRO A 16 -18.85 15.76 9.98
CA PRO A 16 -18.10 15.51 11.20
C PRO A 16 -18.90 15.97 12.43
N GLU A 17 -18.73 15.25 13.54
CA GLU A 17 -19.19 15.76 14.83
C GLU A 17 -18.53 17.11 15.11
N PRO A 18 -19.23 18.02 15.82
CA PRO A 18 -18.64 19.29 16.22
C PRO A 18 -17.31 19.04 16.96
N PRO A 19 -16.28 19.89 16.75
CA PRO A 19 -15.02 19.76 17.46
C PRO A 19 -15.25 19.72 18.97
N ARG A 20 -14.59 18.80 19.67
CA ARG A 20 -14.63 18.76 21.12
C ARG A 20 -14.02 20.03 21.69
N HIS A 21 -14.54 20.49 22.83
CA HIS A 21 -13.99 21.67 23.50
C HIS A 21 -12.48 21.49 23.73
N GLY A 22 -11.66 22.44 23.26
CA GLY A 22 -10.21 22.38 23.33
C GLY A 22 -9.51 21.62 22.20
N GLU A 23 -10.22 21.16 21.16
CA GLU A 23 -9.57 20.57 19.98
C GLU A 23 -8.78 21.65 19.22
N HIS A 24 -7.47 21.42 19.09
CA HIS A 24 -6.51 22.34 18.47
C HIS A 24 -5.88 21.75 17.19
N ARG A 25 -6.13 20.47 16.90
CA ARG A 25 -5.55 19.78 15.74
C ARG A 25 -6.31 20.13 14.46
N GLY A 26 -5.55 20.30 13.37
CA GLY A 26 -6.12 20.41 12.02
C GLY A 26 -6.71 19.08 11.54
N ALA A 27 -7.52 19.14 10.47
CA ALA A 27 -8.21 17.98 9.91
C ALA A 27 -7.25 16.84 9.50
N PHE A 28 -6.11 17.18 8.91
CA PHE A 28 -5.10 16.21 8.46
C PHE A 28 -4.33 15.60 9.62
N GLN A 29 -4.05 16.38 10.66
CA GLN A 29 -3.44 15.87 11.90
C GLN A 29 -4.36 14.85 12.59
N ILE A 30 -5.66 15.12 12.63
CA ILE A 30 -6.66 14.18 13.18
C ILE A 30 -6.67 12.87 12.38
N ASP A 31 -6.61 12.96 11.05
CA ASP A 31 -6.57 11.77 10.19
C ASP A 31 -5.30 10.94 10.44
N ARG A 32 -4.13 11.56 10.50
CA ARG A 32 -2.86 10.91 10.83
C ARG A 32 -2.92 10.20 12.19
N ASP A 33 -3.34 10.90 13.21
CA ASP A 33 -3.42 10.37 14.57
C ASP A 33 -4.37 9.16 14.65
N ARG A 34 -5.53 9.24 13.97
CA ARG A 34 -6.47 8.11 13.89
C ARG A 34 -5.84 6.87 13.27
N ILE A 35 -5.10 7.01 12.16
CA ILE A 35 -4.43 5.89 11.48
C ILE A 35 -3.49 5.15 12.44
N ILE A 36 -2.60 5.87 13.13
CA ILE A 36 -1.58 5.31 14.03
C ILE A 36 -2.22 4.45 15.14
N HIS A 37 -3.37 4.87 15.66
CA HIS A 37 -4.04 4.19 16.78
C HIS A 37 -4.94 3.02 16.36
N THR A 38 -5.03 2.69 15.06
CA THR A 38 -5.89 1.60 14.60
C THR A 38 -5.27 0.22 14.76
N SER A 39 -6.13 -0.79 14.90
CA SER A 39 -5.69 -2.18 14.88
C SER A 39 -5.15 -2.59 13.50
N SER A 40 -5.69 -2.01 12.43
CA SER A 40 -5.25 -2.29 11.06
C SER A 40 -3.79 -1.87 10.85
N PHE A 41 -3.40 -0.68 11.34
CA PHE A 41 -2.02 -0.23 11.29
C PHE A 41 -1.10 -1.13 12.13
N ARG A 42 -1.49 -1.48 13.39
CA ARG A 42 -0.70 -2.38 14.24
C ARG A 42 -0.51 -3.78 13.65
N ARG A 43 -1.49 -4.30 12.87
CA ARG A 43 -1.38 -5.61 12.22
C ARG A 43 -0.27 -5.69 11.19
N LEU A 44 0.18 -4.56 10.62
CA LEU A 44 1.32 -4.49 9.72
C LEU A 44 2.60 -5.05 10.35
N GLN A 45 2.71 -5.06 11.69
CA GLN A 45 3.83 -5.67 12.41
C GLN A 45 4.00 -7.16 12.10
N ASN A 46 2.90 -7.88 11.83
CA ASN A 46 2.89 -9.32 11.60
C ASN A 46 2.44 -9.67 10.17
N LYS A 47 2.71 -8.79 9.22
CA LYS A 47 2.55 -9.03 7.78
C LYS A 47 3.91 -8.95 7.10
N THR A 48 4.18 -9.92 6.22
CA THR A 48 5.41 -9.99 5.43
C THR A 48 5.61 -8.72 4.59
N GLN A 49 6.81 -8.14 4.67
CA GLN A 49 7.30 -7.16 3.69
C GLN A 49 8.05 -7.89 2.56
N VAL A 50 9.21 -8.43 2.85
CA VAL A 50 10.03 -9.25 1.96
C VAL A 50 10.23 -10.65 2.55
N PHE A 51 10.65 -10.72 3.81
CA PHE A 51 10.89 -11.93 4.56
C PHE A 51 9.77 -12.18 5.56
N PHE A 52 9.51 -13.43 5.88
CA PHE A 52 8.46 -13.79 6.83
C PHE A 52 8.70 -13.16 8.20
N SER A 53 7.66 -12.55 8.74
CA SER A 53 7.71 -11.96 10.07
C SER A 53 7.98 -13.04 11.12
N GLY A 54 8.99 -12.79 11.98
CA GLY A 54 9.33 -13.68 13.10
C GLY A 54 10.39 -14.75 12.80
N GLU A 55 10.96 -14.82 11.60
CA GLU A 55 12.11 -15.72 11.33
C GLU A 55 13.42 -15.18 11.93
N TYR A 56 13.62 -13.84 11.87
CA TYR A 56 14.76 -13.15 12.47
C TYR A 56 14.36 -11.75 12.95
N ASP A 57 14.90 -11.31 14.06
CA ASP A 57 14.56 -10.04 14.71
C ASP A 57 14.96 -8.79 13.91
N PHE A 58 15.85 -8.93 12.94
CA PHE A 58 16.36 -7.80 12.13
C PHE A 58 15.58 -7.58 10.83
N TYR A 59 14.67 -8.46 10.44
CA TYR A 59 13.89 -8.27 9.22
C TYR A 59 12.86 -7.16 9.38
N ARG A 60 12.73 -6.34 8.33
CA ARG A 60 11.68 -5.31 8.27
C ARG A 60 10.32 -5.94 8.19
N THR A 61 9.41 -5.46 9.02
CA THR A 61 7.99 -5.72 8.93
C THR A 61 7.31 -4.67 8.08
N ARG A 62 6.10 -4.91 7.64
CA ARG A 62 5.31 -3.92 6.91
C ARG A 62 5.03 -2.67 7.74
N LEU A 63 4.97 -2.79 9.07
CA LEU A 63 4.85 -1.65 9.98
C LEU A 63 6.10 -0.77 9.95
N THR A 64 7.28 -1.36 10.11
CA THR A 64 8.54 -0.59 10.08
C THR A 64 8.77 0.06 8.72
N HIS A 65 8.45 -0.65 7.62
CA HIS A 65 8.46 -0.07 6.28
C HIS A 65 7.53 1.14 6.16
N SER A 66 6.26 1.06 6.60
CA SER A 66 5.32 2.18 6.55
C SER A 66 5.82 3.40 7.36
N ILE A 67 6.50 3.16 8.49
CA ILE A 67 7.12 4.23 9.29
C ILE A 67 8.31 4.87 8.54
N GLU A 68 9.15 4.06 7.89
CA GLU A 68 10.28 4.55 7.08
C GLU A 68 9.79 5.36 5.87
N VAL A 69 8.75 4.87 5.17
CA VAL A 69 8.10 5.62 4.07
C VAL A 69 7.53 6.95 4.57
N ALA A 70 6.88 6.95 5.74
CA ALA A 70 6.34 8.18 6.32
C ALA A 70 7.45 9.18 6.70
N GLN A 71 8.56 8.72 7.24
CA GLN A 71 9.73 9.56 7.54
C GLN A 71 10.34 10.16 6.26
N ILE A 72 10.52 9.34 5.22
CA ILE A 72 11.07 9.80 3.93
C ILE A 72 10.12 10.80 3.28
N GLY A 73 8.82 10.49 3.23
CA GLY A 73 7.80 11.36 2.65
C GLY A 73 7.72 12.72 3.37
N ARG A 74 7.76 12.72 4.70
CA ARG A 74 7.79 13.95 5.50
C ARG A 74 9.07 14.76 5.24
N SER A 75 10.22 14.11 5.17
CA SER A 75 11.50 14.79 4.86
C SER A 75 11.51 15.38 3.45
N LEU A 76 10.93 14.67 2.47
CA LEU A 76 10.76 15.18 1.11
C LEU A 76 9.81 16.40 1.08
N CYS A 77 8.67 16.31 1.76
CA CYS A 77 7.73 17.41 1.92
C CYS A 77 8.40 18.65 2.52
N ASP A 78 9.13 18.48 3.63
CA ASP A 78 9.85 19.57 4.30
C ASP A 78 10.92 20.19 3.40
N ARG A 79 11.65 19.37 2.63
CA ARG A 79 12.61 19.87 1.65
C ARG A 79 11.94 20.70 0.56
N LEU A 80 10.87 20.17 -0.07
CA LEU A 80 10.13 20.87 -1.11
C LEU A 80 9.59 22.22 -0.60
N ASN A 81 9.02 22.23 0.60
CA ASN A 81 8.50 23.45 1.23
C ASN A 81 9.58 24.52 1.48
N ARG A 82 10.85 24.11 1.65
CA ARG A 82 11.99 25.04 1.89
C ARG A 82 12.68 25.48 0.62
N THR A 83 12.72 24.64 -0.40
CA THR A 83 13.61 24.84 -1.56
C THR A 83 12.86 25.16 -2.85
N SER A 84 11.57 24.82 -2.97
CA SER A 84 10.81 25.07 -4.18
C SER A 84 10.40 26.55 -4.29
N PRO A 85 10.68 27.23 -5.42
CA PRO A 85 10.19 28.59 -5.65
C PRO A 85 8.68 28.69 -5.84
N LEU A 86 7.98 27.57 -6.04
CA LEU A 86 6.54 27.48 -6.20
C LEU A 86 5.80 27.48 -4.87
N LEU A 87 6.50 27.33 -3.76
CA LEU A 87 5.94 27.25 -2.41
C LEU A 87 6.38 28.43 -1.57
N ARG A 88 5.57 28.79 -0.57
CA ARG A 88 5.81 29.87 0.38
C ARG A 88 5.13 29.56 1.72
N PRO A 89 5.41 30.28 2.82
CA PRO A 89 4.91 29.91 4.16
C PRO A 89 3.39 29.74 4.28
N ASP A 90 2.61 30.51 3.52
CA ASP A 90 1.14 30.45 3.44
C ASP A 90 0.60 29.63 2.27
N TYR A 91 1.46 29.04 1.45
CA TYR A 91 1.11 28.15 0.32
C TYR A 91 2.12 27.00 0.25
N ARG A 92 1.89 25.98 1.04
CA ARG A 92 2.84 24.87 1.24
C ARG A 92 2.13 23.53 1.35
N ILE A 93 2.84 22.45 1.03
CA ILE A 93 2.36 21.08 1.21
C ILE A 93 2.29 20.79 2.72
N ASP A 94 1.18 20.19 3.17
CA ASP A 94 0.97 19.85 4.58
C ASP A 94 1.71 18.55 4.95
N PRO A 95 2.68 18.60 5.87
CA PRO A 95 3.46 17.44 6.23
C PRO A 95 2.67 16.38 7.01
N ASP A 96 1.59 16.76 7.72
CA ASP A 96 0.75 15.81 8.44
C ASP A 96 -0.13 15.01 7.48
N LEU A 97 -0.61 15.63 6.39
CA LEU A 97 -1.31 14.93 5.32
C LEU A 97 -0.38 13.93 4.60
N VAL A 98 0.82 14.38 4.21
CA VAL A 98 1.82 13.51 3.58
C VAL A 98 2.14 12.31 4.48
N GLU A 99 2.38 12.56 5.77
CA GLU A 99 2.64 11.49 6.75
C GLU A 99 1.46 10.52 6.86
N ALA A 100 0.20 11.03 6.92
CA ALA A 100 -1.00 10.20 6.95
C ALA A 100 -1.15 9.31 5.72
N VAL A 101 -0.90 9.85 4.53
CA VAL A 101 -0.91 9.10 3.26
C VAL A 101 0.16 8.00 3.28
N CYS A 102 1.39 8.33 3.68
CA CYS A 102 2.50 7.38 3.75
C CYS A 102 2.24 6.27 4.79
N LEU A 103 1.77 6.59 5.99
CA LEU A 103 1.46 5.60 7.03
C LEU A 103 0.36 4.62 6.59
N SER A 104 -0.59 5.09 5.80
CA SER A 104 -1.76 4.29 5.42
C SER A 104 -1.60 3.50 4.12
N HIS A 105 -0.58 3.78 3.30
CA HIS A 105 -0.48 3.24 1.94
C HIS A 105 -0.56 1.70 1.89
N ASP A 106 -0.02 1.02 2.87
CA ASP A 106 0.12 -0.45 2.92
C ASP A 106 -0.93 -1.17 3.80
N ILE A 107 -1.87 -0.43 4.44
CA ILE A 107 -2.87 -1.02 5.36
C ILE A 107 -3.73 -2.09 4.69
N GLY A 108 -3.99 -1.97 3.39
CA GLY A 108 -4.81 -2.88 2.60
C GLY A 108 -4.13 -4.18 2.20
N HIS A 109 -2.82 -4.32 2.39
CA HIS A 109 -2.13 -5.55 1.99
C HIS A 109 -2.61 -6.76 2.81
N PRO A 110 -2.81 -7.91 2.16
CA PRO A 110 -3.24 -9.14 2.82
C PRO A 110 -2.06 -9.85 3.52
N PRO A 111 -2.29 -10.95 4.25
CA PRO A 111 -1.20 -11.80 4.71
C PRO A 111 -0.35 -12.30 3.54
N PHE A 112 0.93 -12.52 3.79
CA PHE A 112 1.94 -12.99 2.83
C PHE A 112 2.24 -11.99 1.68
N GLY A 113 1.99 -10.70 1.91
CA GLY A 113 2.39 -9.61 1.02
C GLY A 113 1.86 -9.76 -0.42
N HIS A 114 2.72 -9.51 -1.40
CA HIS A 114 2.35 -9.57 -2.83
C HIS A 114 1.89 -10.95 -3.30
N THR A 115 2.38 -12.04 -2.69
CA THR A 115 1.89 -13.38 -3.01
C THR A 115 0.45 -13.57 -2.55
N GLY A 116 0.13 -13.10 -1.33
CA GLY A 116 -1.24 -13.06 -0.86
C GLY A 116 -2.16 -12.21 -1.75
N GLU A 117 -1.69 -11.07 -2.20
CA GLU A 117 -2.41 -10.20 -3.12
C GLU A 117 -2.74 -10.88 -4.45
N ARG A 118 -1.73 -11.48 -5.11
CA ARG A 118 -1.95 -12.26 -6.35
C ARG A 118 -2.91 -13.41 -6.15
N THR A 119 -2.80 -14.11 -5.02
CA THR A 119 -3.68 -15.23 -4.68
C THR A 119 -5.11 -14.79 -4.48
N LEU A 120 -5.34 -13.76 -3.66
CA LEU A 120 -6.69 -13.22 -3.44
C LEU A 120 -7.27 -12.64 -4.73
N HIS A 121 -6.48 -11.93 -5.55
CA HIS A 121 -6.96 -11.45 -6.84
C HIS A 121 -7.46 -12.59 -7.73
N ARG A 122 -6.69 -13.67 -7.87
CA ARG A 122 -7.08 -14.86 -8.65
C ARG A 122 -8.37 -15.49 -8.11
N LEU A 123 -8.51 -15.62 -6.80
CA LEU A 123 -9.69 -16.20 -6.17
C LEU A 123 -10.93 -15.31 -6.26
N MET A 124 -10.73 -14.00 -6.25
CA MET A 124 -11.77 -12.97 -6.33
C MET A 124 -12.09 -12.52 -7.76
N GLN A 125 -11.45 -13.08 -8.78
CA GLN A 125 -11.58 -12.59 -10.16
C GLN A 125 -13.04 -12.51 -10.64
N SER A 126 -13.86 -13.49 -10.28
CA SER A 126 -15.30 -13.50 -10.60
C SER A 126 -16.15 -12.61 -9.67
N TYR A 127 -15.57 -12.07 -8.60
CA TYR A 127 -16.23 -11.31 -7.54
C TYR A 127 -15.69 -9.89 -7.42
N GLY A 128 -15.14 -9.31 -8.48
CA GLY A 128 -14.63 -7.93 -8.49
C GLY A 128 -13.15 -7.77 -8.13
N GLY A 129 -12.36 -8.86 -8.15
CA GLY A 129 -10.91 -8.85 -7.97
C GLY A 129 -10.44 -8.48 -6.56
N PHE A 130 -9.13 -8.42 -6.38
CA PHE A 130 -8.46 -7.91 -5.19
C PHE A 130 -7.27 -7.02 -5.59
N GLU A 131 -7.08 -5.90 -4.92
CA GLU A 131 -5.98 -4.97 -5.11
C GLU A 131 -5.68 -4.24 -3.79
N GLY A 132 -4.40 -4.21 -3.39
CA GLY A 132 -3.99 -3.71 -2.08
C GLY A 132 -4.34 -2.24 -1.83
N ASN A 133 -4.18 -1.36 -2.84
CA ASN A 133 -4.54 0.06 -2.69
C ASN A 133 -6.06 0.28 -2.67
N ALA A 134 -6.83 -0.51 -3.45
CA ALA A 134 -8.29 -0.51 -3.36
C ALA A 134 -8.75 -0.94 -1.97
N GLN A 135 -8.09 -1.96 -1.41
CA GLN A 135 -8.36 -2.43 -0.05
C GLN A 135 -7.96 -1.39 1.01
N THR A 136 -6.89 -0.63 0.80
CA THR A 136 -6.52 0.50 1.66
C THR A 136 -7.65 1.52 1.73
N LEU A 137 -8.16 1.98 0.58
CA LEU A 137 -9.29 2.91 0.54
C LEU A 137 -10.53 2.31 1.24
N ARG A 138 -10.86 1.03 0.97
CA ARG A 138 -11.98 0.32 1.60
C ARG A 138 -11.84 0.30 3.13
N ILE A 139 -10.67 -0.02 3.64
CA ILE A 139 -10.43 -0.03 5.09
C ILE A 139 -10.66 1.37 5.65
N LEU A 140 -10.00 2.39 5.12
CA LEU A 140 -10.09 3.74 5.65
C LEU A 140 -11.51 4.32 5.58
N ALA A 141 -12.19 4.16 4.45
CA ALA A 141 -13.49 4.79 4.22
C ALA A 141 -14.67 3.98 4.77
N THR A 142 -14.55 2.64 4.91
CA THR A 142 -15.72 1.79 5.12
C THR A 142 -15.63 0.86 6.34
N ILE A 143 -14.48 0.23 6.62
CA ILE A 143 -14.44 -0.90 7.57
C ILE A 143 -13.40 -0.78 8.70
N LEU A 144 -12.75 0.37 8.86
CA LEU A 144 -11.62 0.52 9.81
C LEU A 144 -12.00 0.19 11.27
N PHE A 145 -13.17 0.61 11.70
CA PHE A 145 -13.68 0.44 13.07
C PHE A 145 -14.79 -0.62 13.20
N GLY A 146 -15.06 -1.35 12.13
CA GLY A 146 -16.10 -2.40 12.07
C GLY A 146 -16.85 -2.35 10.75
N PRO A 147 -17.86 -3.21 10.55
CA PRO A 147 -18.72 -3.20 9.38
C PRO A 147 -19.36 -1.82 9.17
N ASP A 148 -19.24 -1.28 7.96
CA ASP A 148 -19.76 0.03 7.56
C ASP A 148 -19.36 1.20 8.49
N ARG A 149 -18.23 1.06 9.16
CA ARG A 149 -17.68 2.06 10.08
C ARG A 149 -16.24 2.40 9.72
N GLY A 150 -16.08 3.22 8.68
CA GLY A 150 -14.80 3.83 8.30
C GLY A 150 -14.35 4.92 9.28
N MET A 151 -13.17 5.50 9.05
CA MET A 151 -12.69 6.63 9.84
C MET A 151 -13.25 7.98 9.39
N ASN A 152 -14.09 7.99 8.37
CA ASN A 152 -14.58 9.20 7.72
C ASN A 152 -13.40 10.16 7.38
N PRO A 153 -12.47 9.73 6.49
CA PRO A 153 -11.26 10.48 6.17
C PRO A 153 -11.58 11.76 5.40
N THR A 154 -10.68 12.74 5.44
CA THR A 154 -10.77 13.91 4.58
C THR A 154 -10.70 13.50 3.10
N ARG A 155 -11.30 14.31 2.22
CA ARG A 155 -11.17 14.15 0.76
C ARG A 155 -9.69 14.09 0.34
N ALA A 156 -8.86 14.95 0.93
CA ALA A 156 -7.45 14.99 0.65
C ALA A 156 -6.72 13.69 1.02
N LEU A 157 -7.02 13.09 2.16
CA LEU A 157 -6.45 11.79 2.53
C LEU A 157 -6.92 10.69 1.59
N MET A 158 -8.22 10.64 1.25
CA MET A 158 -8.73 9.65 0.30
C MET A 158 -8.03 9.74 -1.04
N ASP A 159 -7.92 10.95 -1.62
CA ASP A 159 -7.22 11.16 -2.88
C ASP A 159 -5.71 10.86 -2.78
N GLY A 160 -5.11 11.19 -1.64
CA GLY A 160 -3.69 10.91 -1.37
C GLY A 160 -3.33 9.44 -1.42
N VAL A 161 -4.21 8.55 -0.95
CA VAL A 161 -4.00 7.08 -1.01
C VAL A 161 -4.44 6.46 -2.34
N LEU A 162 -5.13 7.21 -3.20
CA LEU A 162 -5.59 6.73 -4.50
C LEU A 162 -4.46 6.72 -5.53
N LYS A 163 -3.56 5.74 -5.41
CA LYS A 163 -2.51 5.47 -6.39
C LYS A 163 -3.09 5.08 -7.76
N TYR A 164 -4.26 4.43 -7.76
CA TYR A 164 -5.01 4.02 -8.96
C TYR A 164 -6.44 4.54 -8.89
N LYS A 165 -6.97 4.99 -10.04
CA LYS A 165 -8.30 5.60 -10.17
C LYS A 165 -9.18 4.93 -11.24
N THR A 166 -8.68 3.87 -11.88
CA THR A 166 -9.43 3.02 -12.82
C THR A 166 -10.24 2.00 -12.02
N LEU A 167 -11.52 1.85 -12.32
CA LEU A 167 -12.38 0.85 -11.67
C LEU A 167 -12.15 -0.54 -12.26
N PHE A 168 -12.35 -1.58 -11.45
CA PHE A 168 -12.31 -2.96 -11.91
C PHE A 168 -13.35 -3.18 -13.01
N GLY A 169 -12.92 -3.77 -14.13
CA GLY A 169 -13.77 -4.03 -15.30
C GLY A 169 -13.77 -2.91 -16.34
N GLU A 170 -13.23 -1.73 -16.08
CA GLU A 170 -13.08 -0.68 -17.11
C GLU A 170 -11.98 -1.00 -18.13
N VAL A 171 -11.05 -1.89 -17.81
CA VAL A 171 -9.97 -2.34 -18.71
C VAL A 171 -10.04 -3.87 -18.83
N PRO A 172 -9.94 -4.44 -20.05
CA PRO A 172 -9.91 -5.89 -20.22
C PRO A 172 -8.75 -6.56 -19.46
N GLU A 173 -8.97 -7.76 -18.96
CA GLU A 173 -7.96 -8.60 -18.28
C GLU A 173 -7.17 -7.88 -17.17
N GLN A 174 -7.84 -6.99 -16.44
CA GLN A 174 -7.23 -6.16 -15.41
C GLN A 174 -6.78 -7.04 -14.21
N ARG A 175 -5.46 -7.13 -14.02
CA ARG A 175 -4.86 -7.97 -12.97
C ARG A 175 -4.47 -7.20 -11.72
N ASN A 176 -4.26 -5.90 -11.82
CA ASN A 176 -3.84 -4.99 -10.76
C ASN A 176 -4.15 -3.54 -11.14
N HIS A 177 -3.82 -2.60 -10.27
CA HIS A 177 -3.91 -1.16 -10.51
C HIS A 177 -5.35 -0.67 -10.77
N PHE A 178 -6.26 -1.07 -9.89
CA PHE A 178 -7.68 -0.69 -9.97
C PHE A 178 -8.27 -0.38 -8.59
N LEU A 179 -9.40 0.29 -8.61
CA LEU A 179 -10.35 0.37 -7.49
C LEU A 179 -11.44 -0.68 -7.67
N TYR A 180 -12.06 -1.12 -6.58
CA TYR A 180 -13.23 -1.96 -6.67
C TYR A 180 -14.39 -1.22 -7.34
N ALA A 181 -15.25 -1.91 -8.07
CA ALA A 181 -16.37 -1.28 -8.76
C ALA A 181 -17.35 -0.57 -7.78
N ASP A 182 -17.54 -1.11 -6.58
CA ASP A 182 -18.34 -0.52 -5.51
C ASP A 182 -17.72 0.74 -4.87
N GLN A 183 -16.48 1.07 -5.18
CA GLN A 183 -15.81 2.31 -4.77
C GLN A 183 -16.04 3.49 -5.73
N ALA A 184 -16.82 3.31 -6.79
CA ALA A 184 -17.17 4.40 -7.70
C ALA A 184 -17.77 5.64 -6.99
N PRO A 185 -18.62 5.52 -5.96
CA PRO A 185 -19.09 6.67 -5.19
C PRO A 185 -17.98 7.41 -4.45
N LEU A 186 -16.98 6.68 -3.90
CA LEU A 186 -15.81 7.28 -3.23
C LEU A 186 -14.94 8.04 -4.23
N LEU A 187 -14.71 7.47 -5.42
CA LEU A 187 -14.01 8.15 -6.51
C LEU A 187 -14.79 9.39 -6.95
N GLY A 188 -16.12 9.29 -7.06
CA GLY A 188 -17.00 10.42 -7.35
C GLY A 188 -16.90 11.53 -6.29
N PHE A 189 -16.84 11.18 -5.02
CA PHE A 189 -16.59 12.16 -3.96
C PHE A 189 -15.24 12.85 -4.15
N VAL A 190 -14.16 12.10 -4.38
CA VAL A 190 -12.82 12.65 -4.59
C VAL A 190 -12.79 13.62 -5.78
N THR A 191 -13.49 13.31 -6.87
CA THR A 191 -13.53 14.15 -8.08
C THR A 191 -14.63 15.22 -8.07
N ALA A 192 -15.32 15.43 -6.94
CA ALA A 192 -16.49 16.32 -6.85
C ALA A 192 -17.60 16.01 -7.88
N GLY A 193 -17.80 14.72 -8.20
CA GLY A 193 -18.75 14.27 -9.20
C GLY A 193 -18.35 14.56 -10.65
N ARG A 194 -17.17 15.12 -10.88
CA ARG A 194 -16.67 15.42 -12.24
C ARG A 194 -16.22 14.15 -12.94
N GLY A 195 -16.66 13.96 -14.18
CA GLY A 195 -16.13 12.92 -15.05
C GLY A 195 -14.70 13.24 -15.49
N PHE A 196 -13.87 12.21 -15.63
CA PHE A 196 -12.52 12.39 -16.17
C PHE A 196 -12.58 12.84 -17.64
N PRO A 197 -11.70 13.76 -18.06
CA PRO A 197 -11.61 14.14 -19.47
C PRO A 197 -11.14 12.94 -20.33
N PRO A 198 -11.45 12.91 -21.65
CA PRO A 198 -11.08 11.80 -22.52
C PRO A 198 -9.59 11.45 -22.52
N SER A 199 -8.73 12.44 -22.29
CA SER A 199 -7.27 12.26 -22.14
C SER A 199 -6.85 11.47 -20.90
N LEU A 200 -7.71 11.42 -19.87
CA LEU A 200 -7.56 10.61 -18.66
C LEU A 200 -8.50 9.39 -18.73
N GLY A 201 -8.54 8.70 -19.87
CA GLY A 201 -9.26 7.45 -20.03
C GLY A 201 -8.78 6.36 -19.06
N PRO A 202 -9.57 5.27 -18.88
CA PRO A 202 -9.21 4.16 -17.98
C PRO A 202 -7.83 3.58 -18.27
N GLY A 203 -7.19 3.01 -17.26
CA GLY A 203 -5.86 2.44 -17.32
C GLY A 203 -4.74 3.43 -16.99
N LYS A 204 -3.61 3.31 -17.66
CA LYS A 204 -2.41 4.11 -17.35
C LYS A 204 -2.64 5.63 -17.31
N PRO A 205 -3.39 6.25 -18.24
CA PRO A 205 -3.60 7.70 -18.20
C PRO A 205 -4.30 8.15 -16.93
N ARG A 206 -5.41 7.49 -16.55
CA ARG A 206 -6.17 7.84 -15.33
C ARG A 206 -5.41 7.50 -14.06
N ASN A 207 -4.69 6.39 -14.04
CA ASN A 207 -3.86 5.98 -12.91
C ASN A 207 -2.61 6.86 -12.75
N GLY A 208 -2.20 7.58 -13.79
CA GLY A 208 -1.15 8.60 -13.73
C GLY A 208 -1.61 9.92 -13.11
N PHE A 209 -2.92 10.17 -13.06
CA PHE A 209 -3.50 11.36 -12.43
C PHE A 209 -3.52 11.19 -10.91
N ARG A 210 -2.57 11.82 -10.22
CA ARG A 210 -2.34 11.69 -8.77
C ARG A 210 -2.16 13.06 -8.13
N SER A 211 -2.57 13.19 -6.88
CA SER A 211 -2.27 14.38 -6.07
C SER A 211 -0.78 14.44 -5.70
N ILE A 212 -0.32 15.61 -5.31
CA ILE A 212 1.10 15.79 -4.94
C ILE A 212 1.49 14.91 -3.74
N GLU A 213 0.60 14.72 -2.77
CA GLU A 213 0.87 13.85 -1.61
C GLU A 213 0.98 12.38 -2.02
N CYS A 214 0.16 11.95 -2.99
CA CYS A 214 0.26 10.61 -3.57
C CYS A 214 1.60 10.41 -4.31
N LEU A 215 2.06 11.41 -5.06
CA LEU A 215 3.35 11.37 -5.74
C LEU A 215 4.53 11.36 -4.75
N ILE A 216 4.44 12.14 -3.68
CA ILE A 216 5.45 12.14 -2.60
C ILE A 216 5.50 10.77 -1.93
N MET A 217 4.35 10.18 -1.62
CA MET A 217 4.26 8.84 -1.02
C MET A 217 4.85 7.78 -1.96
N ASP A 218 4.51 7.83 -3.25
CA ASP A 218 4.99 6.87 -4.26
C ASP A 218 6.52 6.91 -4.40
N TRP A 219 7.13 8.10 -4.42
CA TRP A 219 8.58 8.25 -4.43
C TRP A 219 9.23 7.87 -3.11
N ALA A 220 8.60 8.14 -1.98
CA ALA A 220 9.08 7.72 -0.66
C ALA A 220 9.06 6.19 -0.52
N ASP A 221 8.00 5.53 -1.00
CA ASP A 221 7.87 4.07 -1.06
C ASP A 221 8.94 3.47 -1.97
N ASP A 222 9.12 4.01 -3.17
CA ASP A 222 10.15 3.61 -4.13
C ASP A 222 11.57 3.74 -3.55
N THR A 223 11.83 4.82 -2.80
CA THR A 223 13.10 5.05 -2.11
C THR A 223 13.32 4.01 -1.02
N ALA A 224 12.35 3.83 -0.12
CA ALA A 224 12.44 2.85 0.96
C ALA A 224 12.61 1.43 0.40
N TYR A 225 11.74 1.04 -0.54
CA TYR A 225 11.75 -0.28 -1.16
C TYR A 225 13.10 -0.59 -1.83
N SER A 226 13.57 0.30 -2.70
CA SER A 226 14.80 0.05 -3.47
C SER A 226 16.06 -0.05 -2.59
N LEU A 227 16.18 0.79 -1.57
CA LEU A 227 17.41 0.85 -0.75
C LEU A 227 17.39 -0.17 0.39
N ASN A 228 16.23 -0.35 1.02
CA ASN A 228 16.10 -1.24 2.16
C ASN A 228 16.11 -2.71 1.74
N ASP A 229 15.49 -3.07 0.61
CA ASP A 229 15.50 -4.45 0.11
C ASP A 229 16.90 -4.90 -0.29
N ILE A 230 17.73 -3.98 -0.79
CA ILE A 230 19.15 -4.27 -1.02
C ILE A 230 19.87 -4.53 0.30
N ALA A 231 19.69 -3.67 1.31
CA ALA A 231 20.34 -3.83 2.61
C ALA A 231 19.92 -5.15 3.28
N ASP A 232 18.61 -5.42 3.31
CA ASP A 232 18.05 -6.65 3.89
C ASP A 232 18.49 -7.90 3.11
N GLY A 233 18.49 -7.83 1.77
CA GLY A 233 18.97 -8.92 0.91
C GLY A 233 20.46 -9.24 1.07
N ILE A 234 21.28 -8.24 1.37
CA ILE A 234 22.71 -8.44 1.71
C ILE A 234 22.83 -9.07 3.09
N GLN A 235 22.12 -8.56 4.08
CA GLN A 235 22.15 -9.07 5.44
C GLN A 235 21.66 -10.51 5.52
N ALA A 236 20.63 -10.86 4.75
CA ALA A 236 20.10 -12.21 4.63
C ALA A 236 20.96 -13.15 3.76
N GLY A 237 22.03 -12.67 3.13
CA GLY A 237 22.95 -13.47 2.30
C GLY A 237 22.41 -13.83 0.90
N PHE A 238 21.31 -13.24 0.48
CA PHE A 238 20.80 -13.38 -0.89
C PHE A 238 21.63 -12.58 -1.89
N ILE A 239 22.03 -11.36 -1.52
CA ILE A 239 22.84 -10.47 -2.32
C ILE A 239 24.30 -10.57 -1.83
N GLN A 240 25.18 -11.11 -2.67
CA GLN A 240 26.61 -11.28 -2.42
C GLN A 240 27.40 -10.78 -3.63
N VAL A 241 28.66 -10.40 -3.44
CA VAL A 241 29.47 -9.80 -4.50
C VAL A 241 29.57 -10.70 -5.73
N ASP A 242 29.86 -11.98 -5.54
CA ASP A 242 29.96 -12.97 -6.62
C ASP A 242 28.63 -13.17 -7.38
N LYS A 243 27.50 -13.09 -6.66
CA LYS A 243 26.16 -13.17 -7.27
C LYS A 243 25.84 -11.92 -8.08
N ILE A 244 26.19 -10.73 -7.55
CA ILE A 244 26.02 -9.45 -8.26
C ILE A 244 26.87 -9.44 -9.54
N GLU A 245 28.15 -9.84 -9.46
CA GLU A 245 29.06 -9.86 -10.61
C GLU A 245 28.56 -10.82 -11.70
N ARG A 246 28.10 -12.01 -11.33
CA ARG A 246 27.45 -12.95 -12.27
C ARG A 246 26.17 -12.39 -12.87
N TRP A 247 25.31 -11.80 -12.06
CA TRP A 247 24.08 -11.16 -12.52
C TRP A 247 24.37 -10.04 -13.51
N ALA A 248 25.32 -9.16 -13.21
CA ALA A 248 25.75 -8.07 -14.08
C ALA A 248 26.26 -8.58 -15.44
N GLY A 249 27.01 -9.68 -15.46
CA GLY A 249 27.48 -10.31 -16.68
C GLY A 249 26.36 -10.83 -17.61
N THR A 250 25.12 -10.95 -17.12
CA THR A 250 23.94 -11.33 -17.93
C THR A 250 23.11 -10.14 -18.40
N LYS A 251 23.48 -8.90 -18.04
CA LYS A 251 22.69 -7.70 -18.31
C LYS A 251 23.48 -6.72 -19.20
N THR A 252 22.76 -5.95 -19.99
CA THR A 252 23.30 -4.77 -20.63
C THR A 252 23.04 -3.58 -19.70
N LEU A 253 24.07 -3.14 -19.01
CA LEU A 253 24.00 -2.01 -18.07
C LEU A 253 24.52 -0.74 -18.74
N THR A 254 23.92 0.39 -18.39
CA THR A 254 24.43 1.72 -18.76
C THR A 254 25.70 2.04 -17.97
N ASP A 255 26.40 3.10 -18.36
CA ASP A 255 27.57 3.59 -17.59
C ASP A 255 27.19 4.01 -16.18
N THR A 256 26.04 4.69 -16.03
CA THR A 256 25.46 5.07 -14.73
C THR A 256 25.19 3.85 -13.86
N GLN A 257 24.45 2.86 -14.38
CA GLN A 257 24.16 1.62 -13.67
C GLN A 257 25.43 0.87 -13.26
N SER A 258 26.41 0.80 -14.16
CA SER A 258 27.70 0.16 -13.91
C SER A 258 28.48 0.88 -12.80
N ALA A 259 28.43 2.22 -12.75
CA ALA A 259 29.04 3.00 -11.69
C ALA A 259 28.36 2.74 -10.33
N ARG A 260 27.02 2.77 -10.29
CA ARG A 260 26.24 2.50 -9.05
C ARG A 260 26.45 1.07 -8.54
N LEU A 261 26.57 0.11 -9.45
CA LEU A 261 26.86 -1.27 -9.10
C LEU A 261 28.25 -1.43 -8.46
N ARG A 262 29.29 -0.74 -9.00
CA ARG A 262 30.62 -0.71 -8.39
C ARG A 262 30.60 -0.10 -6.98
N GLU A 263 29.85 1.00 -6.77
CA GLU A 263 29.65 1.59 -5.45
C GLU A 263 29.03 0.58 -4.46
N LEU A 264 28.00 -0.15 -4.89
CA LEU A 264 27.36 -1.18 -4.07
C LEU A 264 28.33 -2.30 -3.70
N ILE A 265 29.05 -2.84 -4.68
CA ILE A 265 30.05 -3.90 -4.46
C ILE A 265 31.11 -3.44 -3.46
N GLU A 266 31.60 -2.21 -3.61
CA GLU A 266 32.60 -1.65 -2.70
C GLU A 266 32.05 -1.45 -1.29
N ALA A 267 30.79 -1.01 -1.16
CA ALA A 267 30.11 -0.90 0.13
C ALA A 267 29.99 -2.26 0.84
N ILE A 268 29.67 -3.33 0.09
CA ILE A 268 29.62 -4.70 0.61
C ILE A 268 31.03 -5.15 1.09
N ARG A 269 32.05 -4.99 0.24
CA ARG A 269 33.43 -5.40 0.55
C ARG A 269 33.98 -4.70 1.80
N ARG A 270 33.57 -3.45 2.04
CA ARG A 270 34.00 -2.65 3.20
C ARG A 270 33.10 -2.79 4.44
N GLY A 271 32.03 -3.57 4.37
CA GLY A 271 31.05 -3.67 5.48
C GLY A 271 30.34 -2.34 5.80
N ARG A 272 30.11 -1.47 4.79
CA ARG A 272 29.52 -0.12 4.95
C ARG A 272 28.16 0.03 4.30
N VAL A 273 27.42 -1.06 4.14
CA VAL A 273 26.14 -1.07 3.43
C VAL A 273 25.13 -0.09 4.06
N GLU A 274 24.86 -0.20 5.35
CA GLU A 274 23.90 0.66 6.06
C GLU A 274 24.24 2.15 5.93
N SER A 275 25.48 2.51 6.17
CA SER A 275 25.96 3.90 6.03
C SER A 275 25.83 4.41 4.59
N THR A 276 26.05 3.54 3.59
CA THR A 276 25.93 3.90 2.17
C THR A 276 24.46 4.09 1.80
N MET A 277 23.58 3.18 2.22
CA MET A 277 22.13 3.29 1.96
C MET A 277 21.53 4.52 2.65
N GLY A 278 21.91 4.80 3.90
CA GLY A 278 21.48 6.02 4.60
C GLY A 278 21.83 7.32 3.87
N LYS A 279 23.05 7.40 3.27
CA LYS A 279 23.43 8.56 2.43
C LYS A 279 22.60 8.64 1.15
N LYS A 280 22.27 7.49 0.56
CA LYS A 280 21.46 7.42 -0.66
C LYS A 280 20.01 7.87 -0.40
N ILE A 281 19.42 7.56 0.75
CA ILE A 281 18.11 8.10 1.14
C ILE A 281 18.11 9.64 1.04
N GLY A 282 19.09 10.31 1.62
CA GLY A 282 19.24 11.77 1.53
C GLY A 282 19.38 12.27 0.08
N ARG A 283 20.11 11.54 -0.76
CA ARG A 283 20.27 11.85 -2.19
C ARG A 283 18.93 11.66 -2.94
N PHE A 284 18.18 10.60 -2.69
CA PHE A 284 16.90 10.32 -3.34
C PHE A 284 15.83 11.35 -2.93
N ILE A 285 15.82 11.77 -1.67
CA ILE A 285 15.01 12.91 -1.23
C ILE A 285 15.42 14.17 -1.99
N GLY A 286 16.74 14.39 -2.17
CA GLY A 286 17.31 15.52 -2.90
C GLY A 286 16.99 15.57 -4.40
N ALA A 287 16.66 14.44 -4.99
CA ALA A 287 16.45 14.27 -6.43
C ALA A 287 15.08 14.74 -6.95
N ALA A 288 14.13 15.00 -6.06
CA ALA A 288 12.77 15.37 -6.45
C ALA A 288 12.58 16.88 -6.46
N GLU A 289 12.02 17.41 -7.52
CA GLU A 289 11.67 18.82 -7.67
C GLU A 289 10.18 18.99 -7.93
N LEU A 290 9.60 20.10 -7.46
CA LEU A 290 8.21 20.45 -7.71
C LEU A 290 8.12 21.23 -9.01
N ILE A 291 7.25 20.80 -9.90
CA ILE A 291 6.95 21.49 -11.16
C ILE A 291 5.45 21.73 -11.29
N GLU A 292 5.06 22.73 -12.07
CA GLU A 292 3.65 22.98 -12.36
C GLU A 292 3.09 21.95 -13.35
N THR A 293 1.84 21.55 -13.14
CA THR A 293 1.11 20.69 -14.08
C THR A 293 0.44 21.53 -15.17
N SER A 294 0.25 20.91 -16.32
CA SER A 294 -0.46 21.51 -17.44
C SER A 294 -1.32 20.48 -18.18
N GLY A 295 -2.26 20.96 -18.95
CA GLY A 295 -3.12 20.07 -19.75
C GLY A 295 -4.01 19.15 -18.90
N PRO A 296 -4.13 17.86 -19.27
CA PRO A 296 -5.01 16.90 -18.58
C PRO A 296 -4.65 16.68 -17.09
N ASP A 297 -3.37 16.77 -16.75
CA ASP A 297 -2.89 16.58 -15.40
C ASP A 297 -3.34 17.71 -14.46
N ALA A 298 -3.80 18.84 -15.02
CA ALA A 298 -4.39 19.95 -14.25
C ALA A 298 -5.90 19.77 -13.95
N PHE A 299 -6.48 18.59 -14.27
CA PHE A 299 -7.84 18.25 -13.87
C PHE A 299 -8.02 18.43 -12.34
N LEU A 300 -9.08 19.07 -11.90
CA LEU A 300 -9.35 19.53 -10.52
C LEU A 300 -8.49 20.69 -10.00
N SER A 301 -7.55 21.25 -10.75
CA SER A 301 -6.67 22.33 -10.28
C SER A 301 -7.39 23.63 -9.94
N ASP A 302 -8.64 23.81 -10.40
CA ASP A 302 -9.53 24.91 -10.04
C ASP A 302 -10.15 24.72 -8.63
N LEU A 303 -10.29 23.49 -8.17
CA LEU A 303 -10.85 23.13 -6.85
C LEU A 303 -9.78 23.08 -5.76
N THR A 304 -8.60 22.54 -6.10
CA THR A 304 -7.52 22.31 -5.14
C THR A 304 -6.15 22.59 -5.77
N ALA A 305 -5.19 23.06 -4.97
CA ALA A 305 -3.82 23.22 -5.43
C ALA A 305 -3.06 21.89 -5.53
N ARG A 306 -3.55 20.82 -4.93
CA ARG A 306 -2.94 19.48 -4.88
C ARG A 306 -2.71 18.86 -6.27
N HIS A 307 -3.49 19.29 -7.27
CA HIS A 307 -3.36 18.87 -8.67
C HIS A 307 -2.75 19.96 -9.58
N ARG A 308 -2.20 21.03 -9.00
CA ARG A 308 -1.44 22.06 -9.75
C ARG A 308 0.03 21.73 -9.88
N HIS A 309 0.49 20.73 -9.14
CA HIS A 309 1.90 20.40 -9.03
C HIS A 309 2.12 18.89 -9.23
N ARG A 310 3.31 18.55 -9.71
CA ARG A 310 3.81 17.18 -9.80
C ARG A 310 5.28 17.13 -9.43
N LEU A 311 5.80 15.94 -9.16
CA LEU A 311 7.23 15.71 -8.96
C LEU A 311 7.93 15.46 -10.30
N ALA A 312 9.05 16.13 -10.50
CA ALA A 312 10.07 15.76 -11.47
C ALA A 312 11.23 15.13 -10.70
N LEU A 313 11.72 14.00 -11.19
CA LEU A 313 12.82 13.28 -10.56
C LEU A 313 14.08 13.40 -11.40
N ASP A 314 15.23 13.41 -10.74
CA ASP A 314 16.52 13.34 -11.41
C ASP A 314 16.64 11.97 -12.13
N PRO A 315 16.85 11.95 -13.46
CA PRO A 315 16.88 10.71 -14.23
C PRO A 315 17.96 9.72 -13.78
N GLU A 316 19.12 10.19 -13.30
CA GLU A 316 20.17 9.28 -12.80
C GLU A 316 19.75 8.58 -11.51
N VAL A 317 18.95 9.26 -10.67
CA VAL A 317 18.44 8.69 -9.42
C VAL A 317 17.29 7.75 -9.68
N GLU A 318 16.41 8.05 -10.66
CA GLU A 318 15.37 7.11 -11.11
C GLU A 318 16.01 5.82 -11.67
N GLU A 319 17.06 5.97 -12.49
CA GLU A 319 17.79 4.83 -13.05
C GLU A 319 18.48 3.99 -11.95
N GLU A 320 19.04 4.63 -10.93
CA GLU A 320 19.64 3.94 -9.77
C GLU A 320 18.57 3.20 -8.96
N CYS A 321 17.41 3.83 -8.70
CA CYS A 321 16.28 3.20 -8.04
C CYS A 321 15.80 1.95 -8.80
N ALA A 322 15.64 2.07 -10.11
CA ALA A 322 15.25 0.96 -10.98
C ALA A 322 16.30 -0.18 -10.98
N LEU A 323 17.58 0.14 -10.96
CA LEU A 323 18.67 -0.84 -10.86
C LEU A 323 18.56 -1.65 -9.56
N TYR A 324 18.39 -1.00 -8.42
CA TYR A 324 18.27 -1.68 -7.13
C TYR A 324 17.00 -2.54 -7.04
N LYS A 325 15.87 -2.06 -7.53
CA LYS A 325 14.65 -2.86 -7.66
C LYS A 325 14.87 -4.11 -8.50
N GLN A 326 15.60 -3.99 -9.62
CA GLN A 326 15.88 -5.13 -10.50
C GLN A 326 16.82 -6.15 -9.83
N ILE A 327 17.83 -5.69 -9.09
CA ILE A 327 18.72 -6.57 -8.31
C ILE A 327 17.93 -7.31 -7.24
N ALA A 328 17.10 -6.63 -6.47
CA ALA A 328 16.25 -7.24 -5.45
C ALA A 328 15.29 -8.26 -6.07
N LEU A 329 14.64 -7.93 -7.19
CA LEU A 329 13.75 -8.83 -7.90
C LEU A 329 14.46 -10.12 -8.33
N ASP A 330 15.63 -10.00 -8.97
CA ASP A 330 16.30 -11.16 -9.57
C ASP A 330 17.07 -12.00 -8.53
N LEU A 331 17.70 -11.38 -7.52
CA LEU A 331 18.56 -12.09 -6.55
C LEU A 331 17.83 -12.46 -5.25
N VAL A 332 16.78 -11.72 -4.86
CA VAL A 332 16.03 -11.97 -3.63
C VAL A 332 14.69 -12.62 -3.95
N PHE A 333 13.76 -11.90 -4.58
CA PHE A 333 12.37 -12.37 -4.78
C PHE A 333 12.26 -13.61 -5.67
N ARG A 334 13.18 -13.80 -6.63
CA ARG A 334 13.26 -15.00 -7.47
C ARG A 334 14.13 -16.11 -6.91
N SER A 335 14.62 -15.98 -5.68
CA SER A 335 15.39 -17.05 -5.03
C SER A 335 14.51 -18.26 -4.75
N GLN A 336 15.12 -19.45 -4.77
CA GLN A 336 14.42 -20.70 -4.52
C GLN A 336 13.69 -20.69 -3.17
N GLN A 337 14.32 -20.13 -2.15
CA GLN A 337 13.78 -20.09 -0.79
C GLN A 337 12.48 -19.26 -0.74
N LEU A 338 12.49 -18.04 -1.31
CA LEU A 338 11.30 -17.20 -1.33
C LEU A 338 10.20 -17.80 -2.21
N GLN A 339 10.56 -18.41 -3.35
CA GLN A 339 9.58 -19.06 -4.23
C GLN A 339 8.90 -20.27 -3.56
N GLN A 340 9.59 -21.01 -2.69
CA GLN A 340 8.99 -22.07 -1.88
C GLN A 340 8.00 -21.50 -0.85
N LEU A 341 8.36 -20.40 -0.19
CA LEU A 341 7.49 -19.70 0.74
C LEU A 341 6.27 -19.07 0.04
N ASP A 342 6.47 -18.52 -1.13
CA ASP A 342 5.38 -18.00 -1.98
C ASP A 342 4.39 -19.11 -2.35
N ARG A 343 4.90 -20.28 -2.76
CA ARG A 343 4.04 -21.45 -3.08
C ARG A 343 3.25 -21.93 -1.86
N LYS A 344 3.87 -21.97 -0.69
CA LYS A 344 3.21 -22.31 0.58
C LYS A 344 2.11 -21.30 0.91
N SER A 345 2.37 -20.01 0.76
CA SER A 345 1.45 -18.92 1.05
C SER A 345 0.23 -18.95 0.13
N ASP A 346 0.45 -19.13 -1.18
CA ASP A 346 -0.62 -19.34 -2.17
C ASP A 346 -1.51 -20.53 -1.80
N TYR A 347 -0.90 -21.64 -1.39
CA TYR A 347 -1.65 -22.82 -0.99
C TYR A 347 -2.50 -22.58 0.26
N ILE A 348 -1.93 -21.95 1.31
CA ILE A 348 -2.64 -21.64 2.55
C ILE A 348 -3.87 -20.76 2.27
N LEU A 349 -3.70 -19.65 1.58
CA LEU A 349 -4.80 -18.73 1.27
C LEU A 349 -5.86 -19.37 0.37
N SER A 350 -5.44 -20.14 -0.63
CA SER A 350 -6.38 -20.84 -1.53
C SER A 350 -7.24 -21.85 -0.77
N ARG A 351 -6.66 -22.58 0.19
CA ARG A 351 -7.41 -23.54 1.03
C ARG A 351 -8.36 -22.83 1.99
N LEU A 352 -7.90 -21.75 2.63
CA LEU A 352 -8.76 -20.95 3.51
C LEU A 352 -9.93 -20.36 2.73
N PHE A 353 -9.67 -19.68 1.62
CA PHE A 353 -10.73 -19.12 0.79
C PHE A 353 -11.74 -20.19 0.34
N GLY A 354 -11.27 -21.39 -0.06
CA GLY A 354 -12.14 -22.48 -0.50
C GLY A 354 -13.15 -22.90 0.57
N VAL A 355 -12.71 -23.10 1.82
CA VAL A 355 -13.61 -23.47 2.93
C VAL A 355 -14.58 -22.33 3.26
N PHE A 356 -14.09 -21.09 3.31
CA PHE A 356 -14.99 -19.96 3.55
C PHE A 356 -15.97 -19.73 2.40
N ALA A 357 -15.57 -19.96 1.15
CA ALA A 357 -16.46 -19.84 -0.01
C ALA A 357 -17.58 -20.87 0.03
N GLU A 358 -17.26 -22.13 0.35
CA GLU A 358 -18.26 -23.19 0.51
C GLU A 358 -19.30 -22.86 1.57
N LEU A 359 -18.88 -22.37 2.74
CA LEU A 359 -19.74 -22.13 3.87
C LEU A 359 -20.50 -20.80 3.81
N TYR A 360 -19.95 -19.78 3.16
CA TYR A 360 -20.46 -18.40 3.29
C TYR A 360 -20.71 -17.67 1.98
N ILE A 361 -20.12 -18.08 0.86
CA ILE A 361 -20.33 -17.42 -0.43
C ILE A 361 -21.45 -18.13 -1.20
N VAL A 362 -21.31 -19.44 -1.38
CA VAL A 362 -22.28 -20.26 -2.12
C VAL A 362 -23.56 -20.43 -1.33
N ALA A 363 -23.47 -20.62 -0.01
CA ALA A 363 -24.64 -20.67 0.86
C ALA A 363 -25.21 -19.27 1.10
N ASP A 364 -26.51 -19.08 0.93
CA ASP A 364 -27.22 -17.83 1.18
C ASP A 364 -27.70 -17.66 2.64
N LYS A 365 -27.65 -18.74 3.41
CA LYS A 365 -28.01 -18.79 4.84
C LYS A 365 -27.39 -20.00 5.52
N PRO A 366 -27.24 -19.99 6.86
CA PRO A 366 -26.74 -21.12 7.60
C PRO A 366 -27.65 -22.35 7.40
N GLY A 367 -27.08 -23.43 6.90
CA GLY A 367 -27.78 -24.71 6.76
C GLY A 367 -27.83 -25.50 8.09
N ARG A 368 -28.57 -26.61 8.11
CA ARG A 368 -28.59 -27.53 9.26
C ARG A 368 -27.22 -28.19 9.40
N GLY A 369 -26.54 -28.02 10.56
CA GLY A 369 -25.17 -28.51 10.76
C GLY A 369 -24.07 -27.61 10.22
N HIS A 370 -24.38 -26.32 9.95
CA HIS A 370 -23.41 -25.34 9.52
C HIS A 370 -22.25 -25.18 10.52
N TYR A 371 -21.02 -25.24 10.01
CA TYR A 371 -19.81 -24.98 10.80
C TYR A 371 -19.58 -23.46 10.88
N ARG A 372 -19.47 -22.92 12.08
CA ARG A 372 -19.25 -21.50 12.34
C ARG A 372 -17.76 -21.22 12.42
N LEU A 373 -17.21 -20.61 11.36
CA LEU A 373 -15.78 -20.27 11.26
C LEU A 373 -15.52 -18.75 11.42
N LEU A 374 -16.58 -17.95 11.45
CA LEU A 374 -16.55 -16.50 11.64
C LEU A 374 -17.10 -16.14 13.01
N SER A 375 -16.80 -14.91 13.47
CA SER A 375 -17.48 -14.33 14.62
C SER A 375 -18.97 -14.11 14.31
N ASP A 376 -19.81 -13.97 15.35
CA ASP A 376 -21.25 -13.72 15.20
C ASP A 376 -21.52 -12.48 14.34
N GLU A 377 -20.73 -11.42 14.51
CA GLU A 377 -20.86 -10.19 13.75
C GLU A 377 -20.47 -10.36 12.28
N GLU A 378 -19.36 -11.05 12.01
CA GLU A 378 -18.89 -11.32 10.65
C GLU A 378 -19.86 -12.25 9.91
N GLU A 379 -20.37 -13.28 10.59
CA GLU A 379 -21.34 -14.21 10.01
C GLU A 379 -22.67 -13.49 9.68
N ALA A 380 -23.18 -12.68 10.59
CA ALA A 380 -24.37 -11.86 10.36
C ALA A 380 -24.15 -10.90 9.17
N LEU A 381 -22.99 -10.27 9.10
CA LEU A 381 -22.64 -9.37 7.99
C LEU A 381 -22.62 -10.11 6.65
N VAL A 382 -21.99 -11.28 6.55
CA VAL A 382 -21.93 -12.06 5.30
C VAL A 382 -23.34 -12.42 4.83
N PHE A 383 -24.18 -12.99 5.72
CA PHE A 383 -25.51 -13.42 5.34
C PHE A 383 -26.53 -12.28 5.14
N SER A 384 -26.19 -11.06 5.54
CA SER A 384 -26.98 -9.87 5.19
C SER A 384 -26.70 -9.36 3.76
N GLN A 385 -25.65 -9.85 3.11
CA GLN A 385 -25.28 -9.39 1.77
C GLN A 385 -26.24 -9.89 0.69
N PRO A 386 -26.53 -9.06 -0.34
CA PRO A 386 -27.57 -9.35 -1.32
C PRO A 386 -27.22 -10.50 -2.29
N ASP A 387 -25.96 -10.70 -2.58
CA ASP A 387 -25.50 -11.65 -3.59
C ASP A 387 -24.14 -12.28 -3.25
N GLU A 388 -23.71 -13.25 -4.07
CA GLU A 388 -22.44 -13.95 -3.89
C GLU A 388 -21.23 -13.03 -3.97
N SER A 389 -21.24 -12.03 -4.83
CA SER A 389 -20.12 -11.12 -5.00
C SER A 389 -19.91 -10.24 -3.76
N ALA A 390 -21.01 -9.75 -3.17
CA ALA A 390 -20.97 -9.00 -1.94
C ALA A 390 -20.54 -9.88 -0.75
N ARG A 391 -21.03 -11.13 -0.66
CA ARG A 391 -20.57 -12.10 0.36
C ARG A 391 -19.08 -12.42 0.18
N ALA A 392 -18.63 -12.65 -1.05
CA ALA A 392 -17.21 -12.89 -1.35
C ALA A 392 -16.32 -11.71 -0.94
N ARG A 393 -16.80 -10.47 -1.11
CA ARG A 393 -16.08 -9.27 -0.67
C ARG A 393 -15.90 -9.25 0.85
N VAL A 394 -16.92 -9.57 1.62
CA VAL A 394 -16.81 -9.66 3.10
C VAL A 394 -15.83 -10.78 3.50
N ILE A 395 -15.90 -11.95 2.88
CA ILE A 395 -14.93 -13.03 3.14
C ILE A 395 -13.51 -12.61 2.78
N CYS A 396 -13.36 -11.91 1.67
CA CYS A 396 -12.06 -11.36 1.26
C CYS A 396 -11.52 -10.33 2.28
N ASP A 397 -12.38 -9.46 2.83
CA ASP A 397 -12.02 -8.53 3.91
C ASP A 397 -11.53 -9.27 5.16
N VAL A 398 -12.21 -10.36 5.55
CA VAL A 398 -11.80 -11.20 6.69
C VAL A 398 -10.42 -11.81 6.45
N LEU A 399 -10.17 -12.38 5.27
CA LEU A 399 -8.88 -12.97 4.94
C LEU A 399 -7.77 -11.92 4.82
N ALA A 400 -8.05 -10.79 4.16
CA ALA A 400 -7.09 -9.69 4.01
C ALA A 400 -6.73 -9.03 5.36
N LYS A 401 -7.65 -9.04 6.32
CA LYS A 401 -7.45 -8.54 7.69
C LYS A 401 -6.50 -9.44 8.51
N MET A 402 -6.35 -10.73 8.16
CA MET A 402 -5.46 -11.64 8.89
C MET A 402 -4.01 -11.19 8.79
N THR A 403 -3.22 -11.54 9.82
CA THR A 403 -1.76 -11.53 9.74
C THR A 403 -1.25 -12.87 9.22
N ASP A 404 0.01 -12.96 8.82
CA ASP A 404 0.62 -14.21 8.34
C ASP A 404 0.49 -15.34 9.37
N GLY A 405 0.74 -15.00 10.64
CA GLY A 405 0.60 -15.95 11.74
C GLY A 405 -0.83 -16.41 11.96
N ILE A 406 -1.81 -15.49 11.87
CA ILE A 406 -3.24 -15.85 11.99
C ILE A 406 -3.66 -16.75 10.83
N ALA A 407 -3.33 -16.38 9.58
CA ALA A 407 -3.66 -17.19 8.41
C ALA A 407 -3.05 -18.60 8.48
N SER A 408 -1.76 -18.71 8.85
CA SER A 408 -1.08 -19.98 9.03
C SER A 408 -1.69 -20.82 10.16
N ARG A 409 -2.03 -20.19 11.29
CA ARG A 409 -2.66 -20.88 12.44
C ARG A 409 -4.08 -21.34 12.10
N THR A 410 -4.88 -20.52 11.43
CA THR A 410 -6.23 -20.88 10.98
C THR A 410 -6.17 -22.04 9.99
N TYR A 411 -5.23 -22.00 9.04
CA TYR A 411 -5.00 -23.11 8.13
C TYR A 411 -4.68 -24.42 8.88
N ARG A 412 -3.72 -24.38 9.80
CA ARG A 412 -3.35 -25.58 10.58
C ARG A 412 -4.54 -26.12 11.39
N ARG A 413 -5.32 -25.24 12.00
CA ARG A 413 -6.49 -25.62 12.79
C ARG A 413 -7.56 -26.33 11.96
N LEU A 414 -7.71 -25.96 10.68
CA LEU A 414 -8.72 -26.57 9.79
C LEU A 414 -8.24 -27.80 9.05
N PHE A 415 -6.94 -27.96 8.82
CA PHE A 415 -6.40 -28.97 7.90
C PHE A 415 -5.30 -29.87 8.47
N ASP A 416 -4.77 -29.57 9.66
CA ASP A 416 -3.72 -30.36 10.31
C ASP A 416 -4.34 -31.12 11.47
N ALA A 417 -4.40 -32.46 11.35
CA ALA A 417 -5.04 -33.32 12.35
C ALA A 417 -4.34 -33.27 13.72
N ASP A 418 -3.04 -32.98 13.73
CA ASP A 418 -2.23 -32.91 14.95
C ASP A 418 -2.22 -31.54 15.61
N PHE A 419 -2.93 -30.56 15.02
CA PHE A 419 -2.96 -29.19 15.52
C PHE A 419 -4.38 -28.73 15.85
N GLY A 420 -4.57 -28.19 17.03
CA GLY A 420 -5.83 -27.55 17.41
C GLY A 420 -6.40 -28.13 18.71
N SER A 421 -6.03 -27.54 19.82
CA SER A 421 -6.72 -27.71 21.09
C SER A 421 -7.75 -26.58 21.28
N ILE A 422 -8.82 -26.84 22.06
CA ILE A 422 -9.75 -25.79 22.51
C ILE A 422 -9.01 -24.67 23.25
N VAL A 423 -7.89 -25.00 23.90
CA VAL A 423 -7.03 -24.03 24.62
C VAL A 423 -6.28 -23.10 23.66
N ASP A 424 -6.08 -23.48 22.37
CA ASP A 424 -5.40 -22.67 21.36
C ASP A 424 -6.34 -21.62 20.72
N LEU A 425 -7.57 -21.48 21.21
CA LEU A 425 -8.60 -20.58 20.66
C LEU A 425 -8.58 -19.17 21.26
N VAL A 426 -7.66 -18.88 22.18
CA VAL A 426 -7.55 -17.58 22.86
C VAL A 426 -6.37 -16.80 22.31
#